data_0a0cb0a5775ffb24c8511e839e1f315b
#
_entry.id   0a0cb0a5775ffb24c8511e839e1f315b
#
_cell.length_a   1.000
_cell.length_b   1.000
_cell.length_c   1.000
_cell.angle_alpha   90.00
_cell.angle_beta   90.00
_cell.angle_gamma   90.00
#
_symmetry.space_group_name_H-M   'P 1'
#
loop_
_entity.id
_entity.type
_entity.pdbx_description
1 polymer ?
#
loop_
_entity_poly.entity_id
_entity_poly.type
_entity_poly.pdbx_seq_one_letter_code
_entity_poly.pdbx_strand_id
1 'polypeptide(L)'
;MTSQMESDVVVVGAGPGGSATAAHLARRGLHVTLLEKVTFPRDKVCGDGLTPRAVKQLIRLGIDVSEEAGWKHTEGLRIHGGRIAPFVLPWPELADYPNFGMVCRRTVLDERLARHAESQGVALVEGVNVTDPILDPSGRIRGVRTSDGTEYSAPVVVAADGNSSRLGLAM
;
A
#
# COMPACT_ATOMS: atom_id res chain seq x y z
N MET A 1 30.30 -3.52 9.47
CA MET A 1 30.08 -3.62 8.01
C MET A 1 28.61 -3.34 7.79
N THR A 2 28.28 -2.17 7.27
CA THR A 2 26.89 -1.79 6.91
C THR A 2 26.47 -2.70 5.77
N SER A 3 25.45 -3.53 6.00
CA SER A 3 24.85 -4.36 4.93
C SER A 3 24.14 -3.41 3.97
N GLN A 4 24.72 -3.20 2.80
CA GLN A 4 24.12 -2.41 1.73
C GLN A 4 23.25 -3.35 0.89
N MET A 5 21.94 -3.15 0.89
CA MET A 5 21.00 -3.86 0.02
C MET A 5 20.67 -2.95 -1.16
N GLU A 6 20.97 -3.43 -2.37
CA GLU A 6 20.79 -2.68 -3.61
C GLU A 6 19.51 -3.16 -4.33
N SER A 7 18.68 -2.22 -4.74
CA SER A 7 17.44 -2.46 -5.47
C SER A 7 17.26 -1.39 -6.57
N ASP A 8 16.42 -1.64 -7.57
CA ASP A 8 16.03 -0.61 -8.54
C ASP A 8 15.13 0.44 -7.88
N VAL A 9 14.26 -0.02 -6.95
CA VAL A 9 13.33 0.85 -6.24
C VAL A 9 13.21 0.42 -4.78
N VAL A 10 13.30 1.39 -3.87
CA VAL A 10 12.89 1.22 -2.47
C VAL A 10 11.53 1.90 -2.27
N VAL A 11 10.57 1.16 -1.74
CA VAL A 11 9.25 1.67 -1.37
C VAL A 11 9.15 1.66 0.15
N VAL A 12 8.83 2.79 0.76
CA VAL A 12 8.72 2.95 2.22
C VAL A 12 7.25 3.01 2.63
N GLY A 13 6.82 2.04 3.41
CA GLY A 13 5.44 1.84 3.89
C GLY A 13 4.68 0.80 3.07
N ALA A 14 4.34 -0.33 3.69
CA ALA A 14 3.56 -1.41 3.07
C ALA A 14 2.04 -1.30 3.35
N GLY A 15 1.53 -0.07 3.36
CA GLY A 15 0.10 0.18 3.25
C GLY A 15 -0.42 -0.09 1.82
N PRO A 16 -1.74 0.10 1.55
CA PRO A 16 -2.32 -0.21 0.24
C PRO A 16 -1.60 0.47 -0.94
N GLY A 17 -1.16 1.73 -0.76
CA GLY A 17 -0.45 2.45 -1.80
C GLY A 17 0.94 1.88 -2.09
N GLY A 18 1.74 1.61 -1.03
CA GLY A 18 3.09 1.09 -1.18
C GLY A 18 3.11 -0.34 -1.70
N SER A 19 2.28 -1.22 -1.14
CA SER A 19 2.17 -2.60 -1.60
C SER A 19 1.72 -2.70 -3.06
N ALA A 20 0.72 -1.89 -3.46
CA ALA A 20 0.27 -1.85 -4.85
C ALA A 20 1.37 -1.32 -5.79
N THR A 21 2.08 -0.26 -5.39
CA THR A 21 3.20 0.30 -6.15
C THR A 21 4.30 -0.74 -6.34
N ALA A 22 4.72 -1.38 -5.25
CA ALA A 22 5.77 -2.40 -5.27
C ALA A 22 5.40 -3.58 -6.18
N ALA A 23 4.17 -4.11 -6.06
CA ALA A 23 3.69 -5.20 -6.90
C ALA A 23 3.68 -4.83 -8.40
N HIS A 24 3.21 -3.63 -8.74
CA HIS A 24 3.21 -3.18 -10.13
C HIS A 24 4.62 -2.98 -10.71
N LEU A 25 5.57 -2.54 -9.91
CA LEU A 25 6.96 -2.37 -10.33
C LEU A 25 7.65 -3.74 -10.52
N ALA A 26 7.47 -4.66 -9.57
CA ALA A 26 8.01 -6.01 -9.67
C ALA A 26 7.48 -6.76 -10.91
N ARG A 27 6.19 -6.65 -11.21
CA ARG A 27 5.59 -7.20 -12.45
C ARG A 27 6.18 -6.63 -13.74
N ARG A 28 6.89 -5.52 -13.67
CA ARG A 28 7.63 -4.93 -14.79
C ARG A 28 9.11 -5.34 -14.82
N GLY A 29 9.51 -6.28 -13.96
CA GLY A 29 10.85 -6.81 -13.90
C GLY A 29 11.85 -6.00 -13.08
N LEU A 30 11.37 -5.04 -12.27
CA LEU A 30 12.23 -4.26 -11.38
C LEU A 30 12.48 -5.01 -10.06
N HIS A 31 13.69 -4.93 -9.53
CA HIS A 31 14.02 -5.38 -8.20
C HIS A 31 13.52 -4.35 -7.18
N VAL A 32 12.52 -4.70 -6.40
CA VAL A 32 11.85 -3.80 -5.46
C VAL A 32 12.04 -4.27 -4.03
N THR A 33 12.51 -3.39 -3.16
CA THR A 33 12.46 -3.57 -1.71
C THR A 33 11.31 -2.75 -1.13
N LEU A 34 10.42 -3.40 -0.38
CA LEU A 34 9.29 -2.79 0.31
C LEU A 34 9.55 -2.84 1.82
N LEU A 35 9.71 -1.67 2.44
CA LEU A 35 10.02 -1.53 3.85
C LEU A 35 8.74 -1.19 4.65
N GLU A 36 8.47 -1.93 5.72
CA GLU A 36 7.36 -1.67 6.63
C GLU A 36 7.88 -1.56 8.08
N LYS A 37 7.43 -0.54 8.78
CA LYS A 37 7.83 -0.25 10.15
C LYS A 37 7.39 -1.31 11.16
N VAL A 38 6.25 -1.93 10.92
CA VAL A 38 5.61 -2.88 11.83
C VAL A 38 5.51 -4.26 11.17
N THR A 39 5.41 -5.30 11.97
CA THR A 39 5.16 -6.66 11.49
C THR A 39 3.66 -6.87 11.28
N PHE A 40 3.26 -7.55 10.20
CA PHE A 40 1.87 -7.94 9.97
C PHE A 40 1.45 -9.15 10.82
N PRO A 41 0.13 -9.25 11.17
CA PRO A 41 -0.93 -8.28 10.92
C PRO A 41 -0.77 -7.03 11.78
N ARG A 42 -1.06 -5.85 11.22
CA ARG A 42 -1.00 -4.59 11.97
C ARG A 42 -2.30 -3.82 11.89
N ASP A 43 -2.62 -3.10 12.96
CA ASP A 43 -3.77 -2.20 12.96
C ASP A 43 -3.42 -0.85 12.31
N LYS A 44 -4.42 -0.25 11.67
CA LYS A 44 -4.33 1.08 11.08
C LYS A 44 -5.67 1.78 11.22
N VAL A 45 -5.70 2.88 11.93
CA VAL A 45 -6.91 3.72 12.03
C VAL A 45 -7.24 4.30 10.66
N CYS A 46 -8.17 3.65 9.97
CA CYS A 46 -8.70 4.06 8.66
C CYS A 46 -9.98 3.28 8.38
N GLY A 47 -10.86 3.80 7.51
CA GLY A 47 -12.08 3.10 7.12
C GLY A 47 -11.80 1.79 6.40
N ASP A 48 -12.65 0.80 6.67
CA ASP A 48 -12.57 -0.56 6.09
C ASP A 48 -13.32 -0.68 4.76
N GLY A 49 -13.95 0.40 4.30
CA GLY A 49 -14.75 0.42 3.07
C GLY A 49 -13.88 0.64 1.82
N LEU A 50 -14.12 -0.18 0.82
CA LEU A 50 -13.50 -0.12 -0.50
C LEU A 50 -14.57 0.28 -1.53
N THR A 51 -14.38 1.41 -2.18
CA THR A 51 -15.26 1.84 -3.29
C THR A 51 -15.02 0.99 -4.54
N PRO A 52 -15.94 0.97 -5.53
CA PRO A 52 -15.74 0.32 -6.81
C PRO A 52 -14.40 0.67 -7.48
N ARG A 53 -13.93 1.90 -7.29
CA ARG A 53 -12.62 2.33 -7.80
C ARG A 53 -11.46 1.59 -7.13
N ALA A 54 -11.53 1.37 -5.82
CA ALA A 54 -10.52 0.61 -5.09
C ALA A 54 -10.57 -0.87 -5.48
N VAL A 55 -11.77 -1.45 -5.60
CA VAL A 55 -11.99 -2.83 -6.08
C VAL A 55 -11.35 -3.04 -7.45
N LYS A 56 -11.56 -2.10 -8.40
CA LYS A 56 -10.91 -2.14 -9.72
C LYS A 56 -9.37 -2.22 -9.63
N GLN A 57 -8.74 -1.53 -8.64
CA GLN A 57 -7.29 -1.61 -8.48
C GLN A 57 -6.86 -2.99 -7.95
N LEU A 58 -7.63 -3.61 -7.05
CA LEU A 58 -7.35 -4.97 -6.60
C LEU A 58 -7.42 -5.98 -7.76
N ILE A 59 -8.46 -5.86 -8.61
CA ILE A 59 -8.60 -6.69 -9.82
C ILE A 59 -7.39 -6.50 -10.75
N ARG A 60 -6.94 -5.26 -10.97
CA ARG A 60 -5.75 -4.96 -11.78
C ARG A 60 -4.45 -5.54 -11.20
N LEU A 61 -4.38 -5.65 -9.88
CA LEU A 61 -3.29 -6.35 -9.20
C LEU A 61 -3.38 -7.88 -9.35
N GLY A 62 -4.48 -8.41 -9.87
CA GLY A 62 -4.70 -9.85 -9.97
C GLY A 62 -5.16 -10.50 -8.66
N ILE A 63 -5.68 -9.70 -7.74
CA ILE A 63 -6.25 -10.20 -6.48
C ILE A 63 -7.67 -10.69 -6.76
N ASP A 64 -7.97 -11.91 -6.35
CA ASP A 64 -9.33 -12.44 -6.35
C ASP A 64 -10.20 -11.65 -5.37
N VAL A 65 -11.23 -10.99 -5.89
CA VAL A 65 -12.15 -10.13 -5.13
C VAL A 65 -13.52 -10.78 -4.94
N SER A 66 -13.65 -12.07 -5.19
CA SER A 66 -14.89 -12.82 -5.00
C SER A 66 -15.27 -12.98 -3.53
N GLU A 67 -16.53 -13.26 -3.25
CA GLU A 67 -16.98 -13.54 -1.87
C GLU A 67 -16.42 -14.86 -1.35
N GLU A 68 -16.16 -15.84 -2.22
CA GLU A 68 -15.50 -17.10 -1.90
C GLU A 68 -14.06 -16.88 -1.39
N ALA A 69 -13.39 -15.85 -1.87
CA ALA A 69 -12.08 -15.43 -1.36
C ALA A 69 -12.17 -14.67 0.00
N GLY A 70 -13.36 -14.60 0.58
CA GLY A 70 -13.62 -14.02 1.91
C GLY A 70 -13.81 -12.50 1.90
N TRP A 71 -14.15 -11.89 0.75
CA TRP A 71 -14.55 -10.50 0.68
C TRP A 71 -16.05 -10.36 0.93
N LYS A 72 -16.45 -9.24 1.53
CA LYS A 72 -17.86 -8.88 1.66
C LYS A 72 -18.20 -7.75 0.70
N HIS A 73 -19.06 -8.03 -0.27
CA HIS A 73 -19.52 -7.05 -1.24
C HIS A 73 -20.57 -6.11 -0.64
N THR A 74 -20.64 -4.90 -1.16
CA THR A 74 -21.64 -3.88 -0.82
C THR A 74 -22.22 -3.27 -2.08
N GLU A 75 -23.54 -3.07 -2.10
CA GLU A 75 -24.25 -2.52 -3.25
C GLU A 75 -24.28 -0.98 -3.27
N GLY A 76 -23.86 -0.34 -2.19
CA GLY A 76 -23.90 1.12 -2.06
C GLY A 76 -23.58 1.60 -0.65
N LEU A 77 -23.88 2.85 -0.40
CA LEU A 77 -23.71 3.52 0.89
C LEU A 77 -25.06 3.82 1.51
N ARG A 78 -25.23 3.51 2.78
CA ARG A 78 -26.36 4.00 3.57
C ARG A 78 -25.94 5.26 4.29
N ILE A 79 -26.58 6.36 3.93
CA ILE A 79 -26.28 7.69 4.48
C ILE A 79 -27.23 7.95 5.65
N HIS A 80 -26.66 8.30 6.79
CA HIS A 80 -27.36 8.75 7.98
C HIS A 80 -26.90 10.15 8.34
N GLY A 81 -27.79 11.05 8.70
CA GLY A 81 -27.37 12.36 9.17
C GLY A 81 -28.49 13.37 9.33
N GLY A 82 -28.32 14.25 10.31
CA GLY A 82 -29.20 15.38 10.57
C GLY A 82 -30.67 14.99 10.82
N ARG A 83 -31.58 15.74 10.19
CA ARG A 83 -33.04 15.54 10.27
C ARG A 83 -33.63 14.77 9.10
N ILE A 84 -32.78 14.21 8.24
CA ILE A 84 -33.19 13.49 7.03
C ILE A 84 -33.32 12.01 7.37
N ALA A 85 -34.38 11.37 6.87
CA ALA A 85 -34.47 9.91 6.96
C ALA A 85 -33.30 9.23 6.26
N PRO A 86 -32.77 8.13 6.80
CA PRO A 86 -31.68 7.40 6.15
C PRO A 86 -32.07 6.99 4.73
N PHE A 87 -31.14 7.16 3.81
CA PHE A 87 -31.32 6.72 2.40
C PHE A 87 -30.11 5.93 1.93
N VAL A 88 -30.35 5.06 0.93
CA VAL A 88 -29.29 4.26 0.27
C VAL A 88 -28.90 4.95 -1.02
N LEU A 89 -27.61 5.16 -1.19
CA LEU A 89 -27.01 5.61 -2.44
C LEU A 89 -26.33 4.39 -3.08
N PRO A 90 -26.91 3.79 -4.12
CA PRO A 90 -26.33 2.64 -4.79
C PRO A 90 -25.03 3.04 -5.52
N TRP A 91 -24.13 2.09 -5.73
CA TRP A 91 -22.99 2.32 -6.59
C TRP A 91 -23.49 2.52 -8.03
N PRO A 92 -22.93 3.51 -8.74
CA PRO A 92 -23.33 3.73 -10.13
C PRO A 92 -22.84 2.60 -11.03
N GLU A 93 -23.65 2.22 -12.00
CA GLU A 93 -23.23 1.33 -13.09
C GLU A 93 -22.36 2.10 -14.08
N LEU A 94 -21.06 1.79 -14.08
CA LEU A 94 -20.08 2.39 -14.99
C LEU A 94 -19.38 1.27 -15.77
N ALA A 95 -19.26 1.45 -17.09
CA ALA A 95 -18.75 0.43 -18.01
C ALA A 95 -17.41 -0.20 -17.59
N ASP A 96 -16.53 0.59 -16.97
CA ASP A 96 -15.17 0.16 -16.62
C ASP A 96 -14.96 -0.15 -15.14
N TYR A 97 -16.00 -0.14 -14.31
CA TYR A 97 -15.89 -0.36 -12.88
C TYR A 97 -16.82 -1.47 -12.42
N PRO A 98 -16.43 -2.27 -11.41
CA PRO A 98 -17.37 -3.16 -10.77
C PRO A 98 -18.52 -2.35 -10.17
N ASN A 99 -19.73 -2.89 -10.20
CA ASN A 99 -20.94 -2.27 -9.64
C ASN A 99 -21.10 -2.52 -8.14
N PHE A 100 -20.03 -2.95 -7.47
CA PHE A 100 -19.98 -3.22 -6.04
C PHE A 100 -18.76 -2.59 -5.39
N GLY A 101 -18.91 -2.24 -4.12
CA GLY A 101 -17.82 -1.97 -3.22
C GLY A 101 -17.51 -3.18 -2.34
N MET A 102 -16.57 -3.07 -1.43
CA MET A 102 -16.25 -4.15 -0.48
C MET A 102 -15.98 -3.59 0.91
N VAL A 103 -16.08 -4.45 1.91
CA VAL A 103 -15.63 -4.17 3.28
C VAL A 103 -14.59 -5.20 3.67
N CYS A 104 -13.45 -4.71 4.13
CA CYS A 104 -12.37 -5.54 4.65
C CYS A 104 -11.60 -4.78 5.72
N ARG A 105 -11.41 -5.39 6.89
CA ARG A 105 -10.63 -4.77 7.95
C ARG A 105 -9.20 -4.49 7.49
N ARG A 106 -8.67 -3.33 7.86
CA ARG A 106 -7.32 -2.91 7.47
C ARG A 106 -6.23 -3.89 7.94
N THR A 107 -6.43 -4.57 9.06
CA THR A 107 -5.54 -5.63 9.53
C THR A 107 -5.37 -6.76 8.51
N VAL A 108 -6.45 -7.11 7.82
CA VAL A 108 -6.47 -8.17 6.79
C VAL A 108 -6.08 -7.62 5.42
N LEU A 109 -6.61 -6.47 5.04
CA LEU A 109 -6.37 -5.87 3.72
C LEU A 109 -4.89 -5.56 3.51
N ASP A 110 -4.27 -4.86 4.47
CA ASP A 110 -2.89 -4.41 4.34
C ASP A 110 -1.93 -5.62 4.26
N GLU A 111 -2.13 -6.64 5.09
CA GLU A 111 -1.35 -7.86 5.03
C GLU A 111 -1.54 -8.61 3.71
N ARG A 112 -2.78 -8.79 3.23
CA ARG A 112 -3.05 -9.43 1.92
C ARG A 112 -2.33 -8.72 0.78
N LEU A 113 -2.33 -7.40 0.77
CA LEU A 113 -1.64 -6.61 -0.25
C LEU A 113 -0.12 -6.74 -0.15
N ALA A 114 0.44 -6.74 1.06
CA ALA A 114 1.87 -6.90 1.28
C ALA A 114 2.34 -8.31 0.86
N ARG A 115 1.61 -9.37 1.26
CA ARG A 115 1.91 -10.75 0.84
C ARG A 115 1.71 -10.96 -0.66
N HIS A 116 0.72 -10.29 -1.25
CA HIS A 116 0.57 -10.30 -2.71
C HIS A 116 1.79 -9.67 -3.40
N ALA A 117 2.27 -8.52 -2.92
CA ALA A 117 3.49 -7.91 -3.47
C ALA A 117 4.69 -8.85 -3.35
N GLU A 118 4.88 -9.48 -2.19
CA GLU A 118 5.92 -10.48 -1.95
C GLU A 118 5.83 -11.65 -2.96
N SER A 119 4.62 -12.18 -3.22
CA SER A 119 4.39 -13.23 -4.22
C SER A 119 4.71 -12.81 -5.66
N GLN A 120 4.77 -11.51 -5.94
CA GLN A 120 5.21 -10.97 -7.23
C GLN A 120 6.74 -10.73 -7.30
N GLY A 121 7.50 -11.16 -6.29
CA GLY A 121 8.95 -11.04 -6.25
C GLY A 121 9.47 -9.79 -5.53
N VAL A 122 8.62 -9.06 -4.81
CA VAL A 122 9.04 -7.94 -3.96
C VAL A 122 9.75 -8.46 -2.71
N ALA A 123 10.91 -7.91 -2.38
CA ALA A 123 11.58 -8.14 -1.11
C ALA A 123 10.86 -7.33 -0.01
N LEU A 124 9.93 -7.97 0.70
CA LEU A 124 9.24 -7.35 1.84
C LEU A 124 10.10 -7.48 3.10
N VAL A 125 10.39 -6.34 3.74
CA VAL A 125 11.14 -6.28 4.99
C VAL A 125 10.27 -5.58 6.05
N GLU A 126 9.86 -6.34 7.04
CA GLU A 126 9.01 -5.88 8.14
C GLU A 126 9.85 -5.49 9.37
N GLY A 127 9.30 -4.66 10.26
CA GLY A 127 9.97 -4.20 11.48
C GLY A 127 11.04 -3.15 11.23
N VAL A 128 11.06 -2.53 10.06
CA VAL A 128 12.12 -1.59 9.63
C VAL A 128 11.61 -0.16 9.64
N ASN A 129 12.09 0.63 10.58
CA ASN A 129 11.71 2.04 10.72
C ASN A 129 12.68 2.94 9.95
N VAL A 130 12.25 3.41 8.79
CA VAL A 130 12.99 4.41 8.00
C VAL A 130 12.91 5.77 8.69
N THR A 131 14.06 6.43 8.82
CA THR A 131 14.19 7.73 9.49
C THR A 131 14.61 8.84 8.55
N ASP A 132 15.52 8.57 7.62
CA ASP A 132 16.15 9.60 6.80
C ASP A 132 16.36 9.17 5.35
N PRO A 133 16.29 10.11 4.37
CA PRO A 133 16.78 9.87 3.02
C PRO A 133 18.31 9.87 2.99
N ILE A 134 18.89 9.11 2.09
CA ILE A 134 20.31 9.18 1.73
C ILE A 134 20.43 10.00 0.45
N LEU A 135 21.21 11.09 0.51
CA LEU A 135 21.40 12.00 -0.60
C LEU A 135 22.81 11.83 -1.18
N ASP A 136 22.92 11.95 -2.51
CA ASP A 136 24.21 12.11 -3.17
C ASP A 136 24.71 13.58 -3.06
N PRO A 137 25.98 13.85 -3.47
CA PRO A 137 26.52 15.21 -3.43
C PRO A 137 25.75 16.27 -4.23
N SER A 138 24.90 15.84 -5.17
CA SER A 138 24.02 16.73 -5.95
C SER A 138 22.66 16.99 -5.26
N GLY A 139 22.40 16.37 -4.10
CA GLY A 139 21.14 16.46 -3.37
C GLY A 139 20.06 15.49 -3.86
N ARG A 140 20.38 14.55 -4.78
CA ARG A 140 19.42 13.54 -5.22
C ARG A 140 19.36 12.40 -4.22
N ILE A 141 18.15 11.87 -4.02
CA ILE A 141 17.94 10.70 -3.17
C ILE A 141 18.52 9.46 -3.84
N ARG A 142 19.27 8.68 -3.05
CA ARG A 142 19.93 7.43 -3.45
C ARG A 142 19.59 6.27 -2.54
N GLY A 143 18.66 6.45 -1.63
CA GLY A 143 18.26 5.41 -0.69
C GLY A 143 17.64 5.99 0.55
N VAL A 144 17.52 5.13 1.55
CA VAL A 144 17.00 5.48 2.88
C VAL A 144 17.84 4.84 3.97
N ARG A 145 17.86 5.47 5.13
CA ARG A 145 18.47 4.96 6.36
C ARG A 145 17.39 4.65 7.39
N THR A 146 17.61 3.59 8.12
CA THR A 146 16.73 3.10 9.18
C THR A 146 17.24 3.49 10.56
N SER A 147 16.37 3.38 11.56
CA SER A 147 16.69 3.74 12.96
C SER A 147 17.82 2.93 13.57
N ASP A 148 18.11 1.73 13.06
CA ASP A 148 19.24 0.88 13.48
C ASP A 148 20.54 1.13 12.67
N GLY A 149 20.49 2.11 11.73
CA GLY A 149 21.63 2.48 10.90
C GLY A 149 21.80 1.66 9.63
N THR A 150 20.91 0.71 9.33
CA THR A 150 20.93 -0.04 8.06
C THR A 150 20.60 0.89 6.90
N GLU A 151 21.25 0.70 5.76
CA GLU A 151 21.04 1.50 4.55
C GLU A 151 20.48 0.64 3.43
N TYR A 152 19.44 1.15 2.77
CA TYR A 152 18.83 0.57 1.58
C TYR A 152 19.04 1.54 0.40
N SER A 153 19.84 1.13 -0.56
CA SER A 153 20.21 1.97 -1.72
C SER A 153 19.34 1.66 -2.93
N ALA A 154 18.88 2.71 -3.59
CA ALA A 154 18.15 2.62 -4.84
C ALA A 154 18.21 3.94 -5.61
N PRO A 155 18.21 3.93 -6.95
CA PRO A 155 18.09 5.15 -7.75
C PRO A 155 16.72 5.82 -7.63
N VAL A 156 15.70 5.09 -7.19
CA VAL A 156 14.34 5.60 -6.96
C VAL A 156 13.85 5.21 -5.58
N VAL A 157 13.32 6.18 -4.85
CA VAL A 157 12.67 5.98 -3.55
C VAL A 157 11.23 6.48 -3.63
N VAL A 158 10.29 5.64 -3.19
CA VAL A 158 8.86 5.97 -3.11
C VAL A 158 8.45 6.12 -1.66
N ALA A 159 8.08 7.34 -1.24
CA ALA A 159 7.50 7.59 0.07
C ALA A 159 6.01 7.22 0.06
N ALA A 160 5.66 6.11 0.71
CA ALA A 160 4.30 5.60 0.86
C ALA A 160 3.93 5.35 2.34
N ASP A 161 4.60 6.04 3.26
CA ASP A 161 4.53 5.90 4.71
C ASP A 161 3.32 6.61 5.34
N GLY A 162 2.41 7.15 4.51
CA GLY A 162 1.10 7.65 4.89
C GLY A 162 1.03 9.17 5.09
N ASN A 163 -0.09 9.64 5.67
CA ASN A 163 -0.38 11.06 5.84
C ASN A 163 0.58 11.81 6.80
N SER A 164 1.29 11.07 7.65
CA SER A 164 2.29 11.62 8.57
C SER A 164 3.72 11.31 8.10
N SER A 165 3.90 11.22 6.78
CA SER A 165 5.17 10.91 6.14
C SER A 165 6.27 11.89 6.59
N ARG A 166 7.29 11.37 7.25
CA ARG A 166 8.51 12.14 7.54
C ARG A 166 9.44 12.16 6.34
N LEU A 167 9.49 11.04 5.63
CA LEU A 167 10.31 10.91 4.43
C LEU A 167 9.82 11.85 3.33
N GLY A 168 8.49 11.92 3.10
CA GLY A 168 7.91 12.82 2.11
C GLY A 168 8.09 14.32 2.42
N LEU A 169 8.32 14.69 3.70
CA LEU A 169 8.66 16.06 4.08
C LEU A 169 10.14 16.38 3.92
N ALA A 170 11.00 15.35 3.89
CA ALA A 170 12.45 15.47 3.75
C ALA A 170 12.92 15.37 2.29
N MET A 171 12.00 15.06 1.38
CA MET A 171 12.20 14.95 -0.07
C MET A 171 11.73 16.20 -0.79
#